data_2ec58df4124b0525b23cfc1e3f2eff3d
#
_entry.id   2ec58df4124b0525b23cfc1e3f2eff3d
#
_cell.length_a   1.000
_cell.length_b   1.000
_cell.length_c   1.000
_cell.angle_alpha   90.00
_cell.angle_beta   90.00
_cell.angle_gamma   90.00
#
_symmetry.space_group_name_H-M   'P 1'
#
loop_
_entity.id
_entity.type
_entity.pdbx_description
1 polymer ?
#
loop_
_entity_poly.entity_id
_entity_poly.type
_entity_poly.pdbx_seq_one_letter_code
_entity_poly.pdbx_strand_id
1 'polypeptide(L)' 'MAAQKSLELLTGREREVAVGVGCGQSNADIAAHLHMSEATVKAHVSRVLAKLNAANRVQLAITMHDAGLA' A
#
# COMPACT_ATOMS: atom_id res chain seq x y z
N MET A 1 12.98 10.59 -7.88
CA MET A 1 13.26 9.84 -6.64
C MET A 1 12.86 8.39 -6.81
N ALA A 2 13.69 7.47 -6.35
CA ALA A 2 13.45 6.03 -6.52
C ALA A 2 12.09 5.58 -5.97
N ALA A 3 11.71 6.07 -4.78
CA ALA A 3 10.42 5.72 -4.17
C ALA A 3 9.24 6.15 -5.02
N GLN A 4 9.28 7.34 -5.61
CA GLN A 4 8.20 7.83 -6.47
C GLN A 4 8.11 7.06 -7.78
N LYS A 5 9.24 6.67 -8.36
CA LYS A 5 9.27 5.83 -9.55
C LYS A 5 8.63 4.48 -9.29
N SER A 6 8.94 3.87 -8.13
CA SER A 6 8.35 2.60 -7.75
C SER A 6 6.83 2.71 -7.58
N LEU A 7 6.36 3.84 -7.03
CA LEU A 7 4.93 4.08 -6.85
C LEU A 7 4.17 4.18 -8.17
N GLU A 8 4.82 4.58 -9.24
CA GLU A 8 4.21 4.62 -10.57
C GLU A 8 3.83 3.23 -11.09
N LEU A 9 4.42 2.17 -10.54
CA LEU A 9 4.10 0.80 -10.90
C LEU A 9 2.76 0.34 -10.31
N LEU A 10 2.23 1.07 -9.34
CA LEU A 10 0.99 0.70 -8.67
C LEU A 10 -0.21 1.15 -9.49
N THR A 11 -1.23 0.29 -9.53
CA THR A 11 -2.54 0.70 -10.04
C THR A 11 -3.16 1.69 -9.06
N GLY A 12 -4.23 2.39 -9.47
CA GLY A 12 -4.94 3.31 -8.58
C GLY A 12 -5.40 2.64 -7.29
N ARG A 13 -5.97 1.43 -7.37
CA ARG A 13 -6.42 0.68 -6.20
C ARG A 13 -5.27 0.24 -5.31
N GLU A 14 -4.19 -0.24 -5.92
CA GLU A 14 -3.00 -0.64 -5.17
C GLU A 14 -2.41 0.55 -4.42
N ARG A 15 -2.38 1.72 -5.05
CA ARG A 15 -1.89 2.95 -4.41
C ARG A 15 -2.76 3.35 -3.23
N GLU A 16 -4.08 3.28 -3.38
CA GLU A 16 -5.01 3.58 -2.28
C GLU A 16 -4.78 2.63 -1.09
N VAL A 17 -4.59 1.35 -1.36
CA VAL A 17 -4.28 0.36 -0.31
C VAL A 17 -2.95 0.69 0.35
N ALA A 18 -1.93 1.02 -0.43
CA ALA A 18 -0.61 1.36 0.09
C ALA A 18 -0.66 2.59 1.01
N VAL A 19 -1.41 3.63 0.62
CA VAL A 19 -1.62 4.81 1.46
C VAL A 19 -2.27 4.43 2.78
N GLY A 20 -3.27 3.56 2.74
CA GLY A 20 -3.92 3.06 3.96
C GLY A 20 -2.94 2.37 4.90
N VAL A 21 -2.05 1.55 4.35
CA VAL A 21 -0.99 0.90 5.15
C VAL A 21 -0.08 1.95 5.78
N GLY A 22 0.32 2.96 5.01
CA GLY A 22 1.15 4.04 5.51
C GLY A 22 0.49 4.84 6.63
N CYS A 23 -0.83 4.97 6.59
CA CYS A 23 -1.60 5.64 7.64
C CYS A 23 -1.85 4.76 8.87
N GLY A 24 -1.33 3.55 8.90
CA GLY A 24 -1.48 2.65 10.03
C GLY A 24 -2.81 1.91 10.09
N GLN A 25 -3.56 1.88 9.00
CA GLN A 25 -4.85 1.19 8.94
C GLN A 25 -4.65 -0.32 8.84
N SER A 26 -5.57 -1.07 9.47
CA SER A 26 -5.63 -2.52 9.31
C SER A 26 -6.25 -2.87 7.94
N ASN A 27 -6.12 -4.13 7.54
CA ASN A 27 -6.78 -4.59 6.31
C ASN A 27 -8.30 -4.42 6.40
N ALA A 28 -8.89 -4.62 7.59
CA ALA A 28 -10.32 -4.41 7.79
C ALA A 28 -10.70 -2.94 7.58
N ASP A 29 -9.89 -2.02 8.11
CA ASP A 29 -10.12 -0.58 7.93
C ASP A 29 -10.04 -0.18 6.46
N ILE A 30 -9.00 -0.64 5.77
CA ILE A 30 -8.80 -0.36 4.35
C ILE A 30 -9.96 -0.91 3.54
N ALA A 31 -10.37 -2.15 3.83
CA ALA A 31 -11.50 -2.79 3.16
C ALA A 31 -12.78 -1.97 3.30
N ALA A 32 -13.06 -1.49 4.52
CA ALA A 32 -14.24 -0.67 4.78
C ALA A 32 -14.18 0.65 4.01
N HIS A 33 -13.04 1.32 4.01
CA HIS A 33 -12.87 2.61 3.31
C HIS A 33 -12.98 2.48 1.80
N LEU A 34 -12.46 1.40 1.23
CA LEU A 34 -12.40 1.22 -0.22
C LEU A 34 -13.53 0.35 -0.77
N HIS A 35 -14.46 -0.08 0.09
CA HIS A 35 -15.60 -0.93 -0.29
C HIS A 35 -15.13 -2.23 -0.97
N MET A 36 -14.15 -2.89 -0.39
CA MET A 36 -13.67 -4.17 -0.88
C MET A 36 -13.57 -5.18 0.27
N SER A 37 -13.40 -6.46 -0.05
CA SER A 37 -13.23 -7.50 0.96
C SER A 37 -11.82 -7.42 1.54
N GLU A 38 -11.63 -7.93 2.77
CA GLU A 38 -10.30 -8.03 3.36
C GLU A 38 -9.39 -8.93 2.53
N ALA A 39 -9.93 -9.99 1.93
CA ALA A 39 -9.15 -10.86 1.05
C ALA A 39 -8.59 -10.10 -0.15
N THR A 40 -9.39 -9.22 -0.74
CA THR A 40 -8.96 -8.37 -1.84
C THR A 40 -7.87 -7.40 -1.39
N VAL A 41 -8.04 -6.77 -0.21
CA VAL A 41 -7.02 -5.89 0.35
C VAL A 41 -5.71 -6.65 0.56
N LYS A 42 -5.79 -7.84 1.14
CA LYS A 42 -4.61 -8.68 1.38
C LYS A 42 -3.88 -9.00 0.06
N ALA A 43 -4.63 -9.32 -0.99
CA ALA A 43 -4.05 -9.58 -2.31
C ALA A 43 -3.36 -8.33 -2.88
N HIS A 44 -3.97 -7.15 -2.72
CA HIS A 44 -3.36 -5.91 -3.15
C HIS A 44 -2.08 -5.60 -2.37
N VAL A 45 -2.10 -5.81 -1.04
CA VAL A 45 -0.91 -5.60 -0.21
C VAL A 45 0.24 -6.47 -0.70
N SER A 46 -0.02 -7.75 -0.98
CA SER A 46 1.00 -8.66 -1.49
C SER A 46 1.61 -8.17 -2.80
N ARG A 47 0.78 -7.70 -3.72
CA ARG A 47 1.25 -7.15 -5.01
C ARG A 47 2.06 -5.87 -4.81
N VAL A 48 1.61 -5.00 -3.93
CA VAL A 48 2.31 -3.75 -3.63
C VAL A 48 3.69 -4.05 -3.06
N LEU A 49 3.78 -4.97 -2.10
CA LEU A 49 5.07 -5.37 -1.53
C LEU A 49 6.03 -5.85 -2.60
N ALA A 50 5.55 -6.68 -3.53
CA ALA A 50 6.37 -7.19 -4.62
C ALA A 50 6.81 -6.06 -5.56
N LYS A 51 5.90 -5.18 -5.95
CA LYS A 51 6.18 -4.09 -6.88
C LYS A 51 7.16 -3.07 -6.31
N LEU A 52 7.07 -2.80 -5.01
CA LEU A 52 7.95 -1.84 -4.35
C LEU A 52 9.20 -2.49 -3.75
N ASN A 53 9.36 -3.78 -3.93
CA ASN A 53 10.46 -4.54 -3.36
C ASN A 53 10.56 -4.31 -1.84
N ALA A 54 9.44 -4.28 -1.17
CA ALA A 54 9.36 -4.13 0.28
C ALA A 54 9.27 -5.51 0.93
N ALA A 55 10.06 -5.72 1.98
CA ALA A 55 10.13 -7.03 2.63
C ALA A 55 8.88 -7.34 3.46
N ASN A 56 8.22 -6.30 3.98
CA ASN A 56 7.07 -6.47 4.85
C ASN A 56 6.25 -5.17 4.91
N ARG A 57 5.14 -5.25 5.64
CA ARG A 57 4.19 -4.14 5.79
C ARG A 57 4.81 -2.91 6.43
N VAL A 58 5.73 -3.09 7.37
CA VAL A 58 6.41 -1.96 8.03
C VAL A 58 7.26 -1.20 7.01
N GLN A 59 8.01 -1.91 6.17
CA GLN A 59 8.80 -1.26 5.12
C GLN A 59 7.91 -0.53 4.11
N LEU A 60 6.75 -1.10 3.78
CA LEU A 60 5.80 -0.42 2.92
C LEU A 60 5.35 0.89 3.54
N ALA A 61 5.00 0.89 4.83
CA ALA A 61 4.59 2.10 5.53
C ALA A 61 5.69 3.17 5.50
N ILE A 62 6.93 2.76 5.73
CA ILE A 62 8.08 3.67 5.68
C ILE A 62 8.23 4.28 4.28
N THR A 63 8.10 3.45 3.24
CA THR A 63 8.16 3.92 1.86
C THR A 63 7.08 4.97 1.57
N MET A 64 5.87 4.76 2.05
CA MET A 64 4.78 5.71 1.84
C MET A 64 5.04 7.02 2.58
N HIS A 65 5.57 6.96 3.80
CA HIS A 65 5.97 8.16 4.55
C HIS A 65 7.09 8.91 3.84
N ASP A 66 8.11 8.21 3.36
CA ASP A 66 9.23 8.83 2.65
C ASP A 66 8.77 9.50 1.34
N ALA A 67 7.75 8.95 0.71
CA ALA A 67 7.18 9.52 -0.51
C ALA A 67 6.21 10.68 -0.23
N GLY A 68 5.94 10.98 1.04
CA GLY A 68 5.01 12.05 1.43
C GLY A 68 3.55 11.71 1.22
N LEU A 69 3.21 10.41 1.15
CA LEU A 69 1.85 9.95 0.88
C LEU A 69 1.11 9.45 2.14
N ALA A 70 1.78 9.45 3.25
CA ALA A 70 1.16 9.03 4.51
C ALA A 70 1.80 9.73 5.71
#